data_61d35fa773c28dc7f36a1461a06fb6e4
#
_entry.id   61d35fa773c28dc7f36a1461a06fb6e4
#
_cell.length_a   1.000
_cell.length_b   1.000
_cell.length_c   1.000
_cell.angle_alpha   90.00
_cell.angle_beta   90.00
_cell.angle_gamma   90.00
#
_symmetry.space_group_name_H-M   'P 1'
#
loop_
_entity.id
_entity.type
_entity.pdbx_description
1 polymer ?
#
loop_
_entity_poly.entity_id
_entity_poly.type
_entity_poly.pdbx_seq_one_letter_code
_entity_poly.pdbx_strand_id
1 'polypeptide(L)'
;MTDTTNIFEALRESHERQRALYSALTNTSGDTPERRDLFHQLKKELAAHAQAEDRHFYIPLMAHDAGIDLSRHAISEHHQIDELVESLEETEPSSPAWLPLAKKLAEKVEHHLKEEEHRFFQMAGKLLTEKQKTALAADYRADYKEALAAMS
;
A
#
# COMPACT_ATOMS: atom_id res chain seq x y z
N MET A 1 -25.31 -14.16 -0.89
CA MET A 1 -25.02 -13.06 -1.83
C MET A 1 -23.62 -13.20 -2.39
N THR A 2 -23.48 -13.02 -3.68
CA THR A 2 -22.17 -13.04 -4.33
C THR A 2 -21.50 -11.68 -4.13
N ASP A 3 -20.27 -11.68 -3.63
CA ASP A 3 -19.48 -10.46 -3.53
C ASP A 3 -19.03 -10.05 -4.93
N THR A 4 -19.47 -8.88 -5.38
CA THR A 4 -19.14 -8.33 -6.70
C THR A 4 -18.03 -7.28 -6.63
N THR A 5 -17.35 -7.14 -5.47
CA THR A 5 -16.24 -6.22 -5.35
C THR A 5 -15.12 -6.57 -6.34
N ASN A 6 -14.67 -5.58 -7.10
CA ASN A 6 -13.56 -5.78 -8.02
C ASN A 6 -12.23 -5.38 -7.37
N ILE A 7 -11.13 -5.74 -8.04
CA ILE A 7 -9.77 -5.50 -7.51
C ILE A 7 -9.51 -4.01 -7.25
N PHE A 8 -10.02 -3.11 -8.09
CA PHE A 8 -9.79 -1.67 -7.92
C PHE A 8 -10.46 -1.13 -6.66
N GLU A 9 -11.69 -1.58 -6.39
CA GLU A 9 -12.42 -1.22 -5.17
C GLU A 9 -11.70 -1.75 -3.93
N ALA A 10 -11.24 -3.01 -3.98
CA ALA A 10 -10.52 -3.64 -2.87
C ALA A 10 -9.20 -2.89 -2.56
N LEU A 11 -8.45 -2.52 -3.60
CA LEU A 11 -7.22 -1.75 -3.43
C LEU A 11 -7.48 -0.36 -2.87
N ARG A 12 -8.54 0.33 -3.33
CA ARG A 12 -8.91 1.66 -2.83
C ARG A 12 -9.28 1.64 -1.35
N GLU A 13 -9.90 0.57 -0.87
CA GLU A 13 -10.19 0.42 0.57
C GLU A 13 -8.91 0.47 1.40
N SER A 14 -7.86 -0.23 0.95
CA SER A 14 -6.55 -0.18 1.60
C SER A 14 -5.92 1.20 1.49
N HIS A 15 -6.04 1.86 0.35
CA HIS A 15 -5.51 3.22 0.14
C HIS A 15 -6.11 4.20 1.15
N GLU A 16 -7.41 4.12 1.41
CA GLU A 16 -8.06 5.00 2.38
C GLU A 16 -7.55 4.75 3.81
N ARG A 17 -7.30 3.50 4.18
CA ARG A 17 -6.68 3.18 5.47
C ARG A 17 -5.27 3.75 5.57
N GLN A 18 -4.48 3.64 4.51
CA GLN A 18 -3.12 4.21 4.48
C GLN A 18 -3.15 5.72 4.64
N ARG A 19 -4.05 6.40 3.92
CA ARG A 19 -4.21 7.86 3.99
C ARG A 19 -4.58 8.32 5.40
N ALA A 20 -5.51 7.62 6.05
CA ALA A 20 -5.90 7.94 7.42
C ALA A 20 -4.72 7.76 8.39
N LEU A 21 -3.97 6.68 8.24
CA LEU A 21 -2.84 6.38 9.13
C LEU A 21 -1.69 7.38 8.96
N TYR A 22 -1.25 7.66 7.73
CA TYR A 22 -0.13 8.59 7.58
C TYR A 22 -0.52 10.04 7.91
N SER A 23 -1.78 10.40 7.68
CA SER A 23 -2.26 11.73 8.06
C SER A 23 -2.26 11.91 9.57
N ALA A 24 -2.74 10.92 10.31
CA ALA A 24 -2.71 10.94 11.77
C ALA A 24 -1.26 10.93 12.29
N LEU A 25 -0.40 10.11 11.69
CA LEU A 25 1.00 9.97 12.10
C LEU A 25 1.78 11.29 11.97
N THR A 26 1.60 12.01 10.86
CA THR A 26 2.30 13.27 10.60
C THR A 26 1.78 14.43 11.46
N ASN A 27 0.67 14.23 12.16
CA ASN A 27 0.12 15.20 13.12
C ASN A 27 0.53 14.90 14.56
N THR A 28 1.39 13.89 14.80
CA THR A 28 1.91 13.60 16.14
C THR A 28 3.13 14.47 16.45
N SER A 29 3.42 14.65 17.73
CA SER A 29 4.59 15.38 18.16
C SER A 29 5.27 14.67 19.34
N GLY A 30 6.59 14.51 19.25
CA GLY A 30 7.39 13.85 20.27
C GLY A 30 7.18 12.34 20.37
N ASP A 31 7.89 11.72 21.31
CA ASP A 31 7.79 10.29 21.56
C ASP A 31 6.60 9.99 22.47
N THR A 32 5.48 9.63 21.87
CA THR A 32 4.25 9.29 22.60
C THR A 32 3.79 7.88 22.24
N PRO A 33 3.01 7.21 23.11
CA PRO A 33 2.38 5.93 22.75
C PRO A 33 1.55 6.02 21.47
N GLU A 34 0.87 7.16 21.23
CA GLU A 34 0.10 7.38 20.01
C GLU A 34 0.96 7.33 18.77
N ARG A 35 2.12 8.05 18.77
CA ARG A 35 3.05 8.05 17.63
C ARG A 35 3.57 6.64 17.34
N ARG A 36 3.97 5.91 18.37
CA ARG A 36 4.49 4.55 18.23
C ARG A 36 3.43 3.58 17.71
N ASP A 37 2.21 3.69 18.20
CA ASP A 37 1.10 2.83 17.77
C ASP A 37 0.71 3.11 16.33
N LEU A 38 0.56 4.37 15.95
CA LEU A 38 0.22 4.77 14.57
C LEU A 38 1.30 4.33 13.58
N PHE A 39 2.57 4.47 13.95
CA PHE A 39 3.65 4.01 13.09
C PHE A 39 3.61 2.49 12.90
N HIS A 40 3.38 1.75 13.98
CA HIS A 40 3.27 0.30 13.91
C HIS A 40 2.11 -0.14 13.01
N GLN A 41 0.96 0.51 13.15
CA GLN A 41 -0.20 0.23 12.30
C GLN A 41 0.07 0.54 10.83
N LEU A 42 0.69 1.69 10.55
CA LEU A 42 1.03 2.08 9.17
C LEU A 42 2.03 1.11 8.55
N LYS A 43 3.05 0.72 9.30
CA LYS A 43 4.04 -0.25 8.85
C LYS A 43 3.39 -1.57 8.44
N LYS A 44 2.50 -2.11 9.28
CA LYS A 44 1.79 -3.37 8.99
C LYS A 44 0.89 -3.21 7.77
N GLU A 45 0.17 -2.12 7.69
CA GLU A 45 -0.75 -1.84 6.57
C GLU A 45 0.01 -1.76 5.25
N LEU A 46 1.11 -1.03 5.21
CA LEU A 46 1.93 -0.89 4.01
C LEU A 46 2.50 -2.24 3.56
N ALA A 47 3.03 -3.01 4.50
CA ALA A 47 3.63 -4.31 4.19
C ALA A 47 2.60 -5.33 3.71
N ALA A 48 1.46 -5.45 4.39
CA ALA A 48 0.41 -6.38 4.01
C ALA A 48 -0.20 -6.02 2.66
N HIS A 49 -0.47 -4.72 2.45
CA HIS A 49 -1.00 -4.23 1.19
C HIS A 49 -0.04 -4.50 0.03
N ALA A 50 1.24 -4.16 0.18
CA ALA A 50 2.23 -4.33 -0.89
C ALA A 50 2.38 -5.80 -1.28
N GLN A 51 2.46 -6.70 -0.30
CA GLN A 51 2.56 -8.13 -0.56
C GLN A 51 1.35 -8.66 -1.35
N ALA A 52 0.16 -8.33 -0.87
CA ALA A 52 -1.07 -8.82 -1.50
C ALA A 52 -1.29 -8.19 -2.88
N GLU A 53 -0.96 -6.90 -3.04
CA GLU A 53 -1.08 -6.21 -4.32
C GLU A 53 -0.09 -6.74 -5.35
N ASP A 54 1.17 -6.96 -4.96
CA ASP A 54 2.17 -7.51 -5.87
C ASP A 54 1.75 -8.90 -6.38
N ARG A 55 1.25 -9.75 -5.49
CA ARG A 55 0.83 -11.11 -5.83
C ARG A 55 -0.44 -11.18 -6.67
N HIS A 56 -1.43 -10.34 -6.33
CA HIS A 56 -2.79 -10.49 -6.88
C HIS A 56 -3.21 -9.35 -7.80
N PHE A 57 -2.33 -8.42 -8.10
CA PHE A 57 -2.59 -7.36 -9.06
C PHE A 57 -1.43 -7.22 -10.05
N TYR A 58 -0.23 -6.91 -9.58
CA TYR A 58 0.90 -6.62 -10.48
C TYR A 58 1.48 -7.85 -11.16
N ILE A 59 1.69 -8.95 -10.44
CA ILE A 59 2.20 -10.19 -11.07
C ILE A 59 1.23 -10.70 -12.14
N PRO A 60 -0.10 -10.76 -11.89
CA PRO A 60 -1.04 -11.12 -12.95
C PRO A 60 -1.00 -10.18 -14.16
N LEU A 61 -0.77 -8.88 -13.95
CA LEU A 61 -0.67 -7.91 -15.05
C LEU A 61 0.55 -8.14 -15.93
N MET A 62 1.60 -8.76 -15.40
CA MET A 62 2.81 -9.08 -16.16
C MET A 62 2.58 -10.14 -17.25
N ALA A 63 1.44 -10.84 -17.23
CA ALA A 63 1.04 -11.72 -18.31
C ALA A 63 0.71 -10.96 -19.62
N HIS A 64 0.52 -9.65 -19.52
CA HIS A 64 0.25 -8.76 -20.65
C HIS A 64 1.45 -7.85 -20.89
N ASP A 65 1.90 -7.72 -22.14
CA ASP A 65 3.06 -6.88 -22.47
C ASP A 65 2.88 -5.45 -21.95
N ALA A 66 1.68 -4.87 -22.09
CA ALA A 66 1.38 -3.53 -21.64
C ALA A 66 1.40 -3.39 -20.11
N GLY A 67 1.32 -4.50 -19.36
CA GLY A 67 1.33 -4.52 -17.92
C GLY A 67 2.71 -4.66 -17.29
N ILE A 68 3.73 -5.00 -18.08
CA ILE A 68 5.06 -5.30 -17.52
C ILE A 68 5.73 -4.06 -16.92
N ASP A 69 5.81 -2.97 -17.68
CA ASP A 69 6.50 -1.76 -17.24
C ASP A 69 5.81 -1.10 -16.04
N LEU A 70 4.48 -1.01 -16.07
CA LEU A 70 3.75 -0.42 -14.95
C LEU A 70 3.90 -1.26 -13.68
N SER A 71 3.90 -2.59 -13.82
CA SER A 71 4.06 -3.50 -12.68
C SER A 71 5.45 -3.39 -12.07
N ARG A 72 6.48 -3.34 -12.88
CA ARG A 72 7.87 -3.16 -12.41
C ARG A 72 8.04 -1.82 -11.70
N HIS A 73 7.45 -0.76 -12.24
CA HIS A 73 7.51 0.58 -11.64
C HIS A 73 6.84 0.57 -10.26
N ALA A 74 5.64 0.00 -10.17
CA ALA A 74 4.89 -0.07 -8.92
C ALA A 74 5.63 -0.90 -7.86
N ILE A 75 6.17 -2.04 -8.22
CA ILE A 75 6.93 -2.91 -7.31
C ILE A 75 8.20 -2.18 -6.82
N SER A 76 8.86 -1.44 -7.71
CA SER A 76 10.02 -0.61 -7.34
C SER A 76 9.63 0.47 -6.32
N GLU A 77 8.45 1.08 -6.49
CA GLU A 77 7.96 2.08 -5.53
C GLU A 77 7.63 1.46 -4.17
N HIS A 78 7.08 0.24 -4.14
CA HIS A 78 6.88 -0.50 -2.89
C HIS A 78 8.20 -0.69 -2.15
N HIS A 79 9.26 -1.02 -2.88
CA HIS A 79 10.59 -1.19 -2.29
C HIS A 79 11.12 0.12 -1.70
N GLN A 80 10.93 1.24 -2.41
CA GLN A 80 11.34 2.56 -1.92
C GLN A 80 10.56 2.97 -0.65
N ILE A 81 9.28 2.63 -0.59
CA ILE A 81 8.46 2.85 0.60
C ILE A 81 9.00 2.03 1.78
N ASP A 82 9.34 0.77 1.54
CA ASP A 82 9.93 -0.10 2.57
C ASP A 82 11.23 0.48 3.12
N GLU A 83 12.09 1.04 2.27
CA GLU A 83 13.33 1.68 2.69
C GLU A 83 13.07 2.88 3.61
N LEU A 84 12.03 3.67 3.33
CA LEU A 84 11.66 4.80 4.18
C LEU A 84 11.11 4.33 5.53
N VAL A 85 10.34 3.24 5.54
CA VAL A 85 9.85 2.62 6.78
C VAL A 85 11.03 2.14 7.64
N GLU A 86 12.01 1.48 7.03
CA GLU A 86 13.21 1.02 7.73
C GLU A 86 13.99 2.20 8.34
N SER A 87 14.12 3.29 7.59
CA SER A 87 14.78 4.51 8.08
C SER A 87 14.07 5.09 9.30
N LEU A 88 12.74 5.08 9.29
CA LEU A 88 11.95 5.52 10.44
C LEU A 88 12.14 4.61 11.65
N GLU A 89 12.20 3.29 11.44
CA GLU A 89 12.44 2.33 12.52
C GLU A 89 13.78 2.55 13.20
N GLU A 90 14.79 2.96 12.43
CA GLU A 90 16.14 3.21 12.94
C GLU A 90 16.28 4.58 13.58
N THR A 91 15.27 5.44 13.48
CA THR A 91 15.27 6.78 14.03
C THR A 91 14.45 6.82 15.32
N GLU A 92 15.01 7.38 16.39
CA GLU A 92 14.30 7.53 17.67
C GLU A 92 13.05 8.42 17.47
N PRO A 93 11.87 8.01 17.96
CA PRO A 93 10.65 8.81 17.83
C PRO A 93 10.75 10.22 18.43
N SER A 94 11.65 10.42 19.40
CA SER A 94 11.91 11.72 20.00
C SER A 94 12.88 12.60 19.21
N SER A 95 13.54 12.03 18.20
CA SER A 95 14.52 12.77 17.38
C SER A 95 13.84 13.85 16.54
N PRO A 96 14.46 15.04 16.40
CA PRO A 96 13.97 16.05 15.46
C PRO A 96 13.94 15.57 14.01
N ALA A 97 14.70 14.53 13.67
CA ALA A 97 14.73 13.97 12.32
C ALA A 97 13.52 13.07 12.00
N TRP A 98 12.78 12.62 13.03
CA TRP A 98 11.72 11.63 12.86
C TRP A 98 10.54 12.16 12.05
N LEU A 99 10.00 13.31 12.43
CA LEU A 99 8.81 13.88 11.78
C LEU A 99 9.07 14.26 10.31
N PRO A 100 10.18 14.93 9.96
CA PRO A 100 10.48 15.17 8.55
C PRO A 100 10.55 13.87 7.72
N LEU A 101 11.09 12.81 8.29
CA LEU A 101 11.18 11.51 7.63
C LEU A 101 9.80 10.86 7.48
N ALA A 102 8.94 10.98 8.49
CA ALA A 102 7.55 10.50 8.43
C ALA A 102 6.76 11.26 7.34
N LYS A 103 6.98 12.56 7.20
CA LYS A 103 6.37 13.37 6.14
C LYS A 103 6.85 12.95 4.76
N LYS A 104 8.13 12.61 4.64
CA LYS A 104 8.69 12.10 3.38
C LYS A 104 8.05 10.77 2.99
N LEU A 105 7.85 9.88 3.95
CA LEU A 105 7.13 8.63 3.73
C LEU A 105 5.69 8.91 3.27
N ALA A 106 4.99 9.80 3.94
CA ALA A 106 3.60 10.16 3.58
C ALA A 106 3.51 10.70 2.16
N GLU A 107 4.43 11.58 1.76
CA GLU A 107 4.48 12.13 0.40
C GLU A 107 4.73 11.03 -0.64
N LYS A 108 5.64 10.12 -0.36
CA LYS A 108 5.96 9.01 -1.27
C LYS A 108 4.76 8.08 -1.44
N VAL A 109 4.10 7.73 -0.34
CA VAL A 109 2.89 6.88 -0.37
C VAL A 109 1.79 7.58 -1.17
N GLU A 110 1.50 8.84 -0.87
CA GLU A 110 0.44 9.58 -1.56
C GLU A 110 0.70 9.70 -3.07
N HIS A 111 1.93 9.97 -3.46
CA HIS A 111 2.32 10.02 -4.88
C HIS A 111 2.06 8.67 -5.56
N HIS A 112 2.47 7.57 -4.91
CA HIS A 112 2.27 6.22 -5.42
C HIS A 112 0.78 5.89 -5.56
N LEU A 113 -0.03 6.19 -4.54
CA LEU A 113 -1.47 5.91 -4.57
C LEU A 113 -2.17 6.70 -5.68
N LYS A 114 -1.82 7.97 -5.86
CA LYS A 114 -2.41 8.80 -6.92
C LYS A 114 -2.06 8.27 -8.31
N GLU A 115 -0.81 7.93 -8.54
CA GLU A 115 -0.36 7.38 -9.83
C GLU A 115 -1.09 6.07 -10.12
N GLU A 116 -1.20 5.21 -9.13
CA GLU A 116 -1.89 3.93 -9.26
C GLU A 116 -3.37 4.13 -9.60
N GLU A 117 -4.07 4.96 -8.84
CA GLU A 117 -5.50 5.20 -9.01
C GLU A 117 -5.84 5.90 -10.32
N HIS A 118 -4.98 6.83 -10.78
CA HIS A 118 -5.26 7.62 -11.98
C HIS A 118 -4.73 7.00 -13.26
N ARG A 119 -3.61 6.27 -13.19
CA ARG A 119 -2.95 5.73 -14.38
C ARG A 119 -3.00 4.21 -14.46
N PHE A 120 -2.52 3.53 -13.43
CA PHE A 120 -2.38 2.08 -13.47
C PHE A 120 -3.72 1.36 -13.49
N PHE A 121 -4.69 1.84 -12.72
CA PHE A 121 -6.03 1.25 -12.71
C PHE A 121 -6.71 1.37 -14.07
N GLN A 122 -6.54 2.49 -14.77
CA GLN A 122 -7.10 2.65 -16.11
C GLN A 122 -6.49 1.66 -17.11
N MET A 123 -5.18 1.50 -17.08
CA MET A 123 -4.48 0.55 -17.94
C MET A 123 -4.88 -0.89 -17.62
N ALA A 124 -4.87 -1.25 -16.35
CA ALA A 124 -5.25 -2.59 -15.90
C ALA A 124 -6.70 -2.91 -16.23
N GLY A 125 -7.58 -1.91 -16.15
CA GLY A 125 -9.00 -2.07 -16.49
C GLY A 125 -9.22 -2.52 -17.92
N LYS A 126 -8.29 -2.22 -18.83
CA LYS A 126 -8.35 -2.64 -20.24
C LYS A 126 -7.73 -4.03 -20.45
N LEU A 127 -6.88 -4.48 -19.53
CA LEU A 127 -6.16 -5.75 -19.65
C LEU A 127 -6.89 -6.91 -18.99
N LEU A 128 -7.67 -6.65 -17.94
CA LEU A 128 -8.34 -7.66 -17.15
C LEU A 128 -9.81 -7.80 -17.54
N THR A 129 -10.30 -9.03 -17.57
CA THR A 129 -11.74 -9.30 -17.74
C THR A 129 -12.48 -9.01 -16.44
N GLU A 130 -13.81 -8.83 -16.52
CA GLU A 130 -14.64 -8.61 -15.32
C GLU A 130 -14.52 -9.78 -14.35
N LYS A 131 -14.45 -11.00 -14.85
CA LYS A 131 -14.27 -12.20 -14.03
C LYS A 131 -12.93 -12.18 -13.30
N GLN A 132 -11.85 -11.78 -14.00
CA GLN A 132 -10.52 -11.64 -13.39
C GLN A 132 -10.51 -10.58 -12.31
N LYS A 133 -11.11 -9.42 -12.56
CA LYS A 133 -11.18 -8.32 -11.60
C LYS A 133 -11.84 -8.75 -10.29
N THR A 134 -12.91 -9.52 -10.37
CA THR A 134 -13.62 -10.03 -9.18
C THR A 134 -12.82 -11.11 -8.47
N ALA A 135 -12.25 -12.05 -9.20
CA ALA A 135 -11.44 -13.14 -8.62
C ALA A 135 -10.19 -12.58 -7.93
N LEU A 136 -9.51 -11.62 -8.54
CA LEU A 136 -8.31 -11.01 -7.96
C LEU A 136 -8.64 -10.23 -6.68
N ALA A 137 -9.81 -9.60 -6.61
CA ALA A 137 -10.25 -8.92 -5.39
C ALA A 137 -10.37 -9.89 -4.22
N ALA A 138 -10.97 -11.06 -4.43
CA ALA A 138 -11.12 -12.08 -3.41
C ALA A 138 -9.75 -12.59 -2.95
N ASP A 139 -8.86 -12.89 -3.88
CA ASP A 139 -7.50 -13.36 -3.59
C ASP A 139 -6.69 -12.30 -2.85
N TYR A 140 -6.78 -11.05 -3.27
CA TYR A 140 -6.12 -9.91 -2.62
C TYR A 140 -6.57 -9.78 -1.16
N ARG A 141 -7.87 -9.80 -0.92
CA ARG A 141 -8.42 -9.64 0.43
C ARG A 141 -8.00 -10.77 1.36
N ALA A 142 -7.98 -12.00 0.86
CA ALA A 142 -7.57 -13.16 1.65
C ALA A 142 -6.08 -13.07 2.04
N ASP A 143 -5.21 -12.74 1.10
CA ASP A 143 -3.77 -12.60 1.33
C ASP A 143 -3.47 -11.41 2.25
N TYR A 144 -4.12 -10.27 2.02
CA TYR A 144 -3.99 -9.08 2.85
C TYR A 144 -4.35 -9.38 4.32
N LYS A 145 -5.47 -10.03 4.54
CA LYS A 145 -5.94 -10.40 5.89
C LYS A 145 -4.96 -11.35 6.57
N GLU A 146 -4.47 -12.34 5.84
CA GLU A 146 -3.50 -13.31 6.36
C GLU A 146 -2.18 -12.63 6.71
N ALA A 147 -1.69 -11.74 5.84
CA ALA A 147 -0.45 -11.01 6.06
C ALA A 147 -0.54 -10.09 7.29
N LEU A 148 -1.66 -9.39 7.48
CA LEU A 148 -1.88 -8.57 8.68
C LEU A 148 -1.86 -9.43 9.96
N ALA A 149 -2.53 -10.58 9.93
CA ALA A 149 -2.58 -11.47 11.09
C ALA A 149 -1.19 -12.00 11.46
N ALA A 150 -0.35 -12.28 10.46
CA ALA A 150 1.01 -12.78 10.66
C ALA A 150 1.94 -11.74 11.30
N MET A 151 1.61 -10.45 11.17
CA MET A 151 2.43 -9.34 11.69
C MET A 151 1.94 -8.80 13.04
N SER A 152 0.90 -9.36 13.59
CA SER A 152 0.31 -8.92 14.87
C SER A 152 1.08 -9.42 16.07
#